data_85de8c38a764401c124b256a1c262e85
#
_entry.id   85de8c38a764401c124b256a1c262e85
#
_cell.length_a   1.000
_cell.length_b   1.000
_cell.length_c   1.000
_cell.angle_alpha   90.00
_cell.angle_beta   90.00
_cell.angle_gamma   90.00
#
_symmetry.space_group_name_H-M   'P 1'
#
loop_
_entity.id
_entity.type
_entity.pdbx_description
1 polymer ?
#
loop_
_entity_poly.entity_id
_entity_poly.type
_entity_poly.pdbx_seq_one_letter_code
_entity_poly.pdbx_strand_id
1 'polypeptide(L)'
;MEFMEESKDIKKRGKSRAKQTTKQKKHREPATPIEEPALPLLLCLVCFAISLITLIIDRFIYPFGNELLAPVIISAVAILLPSYLAIMISSAEKGPREKLSELGFRKISVDHVFFMIFASLFMMSGSLLLTLSLGGAEDASRGITLFGTFIAGENDFTVSYPYLILTYALLPAIAEELLFRGVVFSRLSKVSFTFAAIVSTALYALFGFSLGGVIPTVFVGILTVFVLYTTDSLIGCMIVHFIFNLYRLFLESNISAYFLSQSNRGLLFVTISLALLISAILFFSECLRIFRKRAKDIKEKREKSANKKESLRSIADSVRSTLAYTPSLVFTIIIASIFTATVIINFITL
;
A
#
# COMPACT_ATOMS: atom_id res chain seq x y z
N MET A 1 -58.23 9.19 47.37
CA MET A 1 -56.81 9.40 47.66
C MET A 1 -55.89 8.66 46.64
N GLU A 2 -56.27 7.55 46.07
CA GLU A 2 -55.44 6.79 45.11
C GLU A 2 -55.13 7.55 43.77
N PHE A 3 -56.06 8.34 43.27
CA PHE A 3 -55.84 9.08 41.99
C PHE A 3 -54.76 10.16 42.07
N MET A 4 -54.40 10.63 43.25
CA MET A 4 -53.34 11.66 43.41
C MET A 4 -51.93 11.04 43.52
N GLU A 5 -51.82 9.80 43.95
CA GLU A 5 -50.54 9.09 44.02
C GLU A 5 -50.06 8.61 42.63
N GLU A 6 -50.96 8.10 41.81
CA GLU A 6 -50.67 7.66 40.45
C GLU A 6 -50.17 8.81 39.56
N SER A 7 -50.77 10.01 39.71
CA SER A 7 -50.32 11.22 39.01
C SER A 7 -48.87 11.67 39.36
N LYS A 8 -48.47 11.45 40.63
CA LYS A 8 -47.10 11.78 41.09
C LYS A 8 -46.06 10.80 40.58
N ASP A 9 -46.38 9.52 40.43
CA ASP A 9 -45.47 8.49 39.91
C ASP A 9 -45.25 8.62 38.41
N ILE A 10 -46.27 8.97 37.63
CA ILE A 10 -46.16 9.26 36.19
C ILE A 10 -45.25 10.48 35.96
N LYS A 11 -45.39 11.55 36.77
CA LYS A 11 -44.47 12.70 36.69
C LYS A 11 -43.03 12.39 37.10
N LYS A 12 -42.82 11.51 38.06
CA LYS A 12 -41.46 11.07 38.47
C LYS A 12 -40.79 10.21 37.37
N ARG A 13 -41.54 9.28 36.75
CA ARG A 13 -41.05 8.45 35.63
C ARG A 13 -40.74 9.28 34.38
N GLY A 14 -41.54 10.31 34.08
CA GLY A 14 -41.29 11.26 33.00
C GLY A 14 -40.03 12.11 33.20
N LYS A 15 -39.80 12.60 34.42
CA LYS A 15 -38.56 13.34 34.77
C LYS A 15 -37.31 12.47 34.79
N SER A 16 -37.42 11.19 35.19
CA SER A 16 -36.30 10.21 35.15
C SER A 16 -35.90 9.86 33.70
N ARG A 17 -36.92 9.63 32.81
CA ARG A 17 -36.64 9.37 31.36
C ARG A 17 -36.05 10.60 30.66
N ALA A 18 -36.55 11.81 30.96
CA ALA A 18 -35.98 13.05 30.40
C ALA A 18 -34.53 13.30 30.88
N LYS A 19 -34.17 12.97 32.12
CA LYS A 19 -32.78 13.03 32.62
C LYS A 19 -31.88 11.98 32.01
N GLN A 20 -32.36 10.76 31.71
CA GLN A 20 -31.59 9.74 31.04
C GLN A 20 -31.33 10.07 29.56
N THR A 21 -32.32 10.60 28.84
CA THR A 21 -32.13 11.07 27.44
C THR A 21 -31.22 12.29 27.35
N THR A 22 -31.22 13.18 28.36
CA THR A 22 -30.30 14.32 28.40
C THR A 22 -28.87 13.90 28.78
N LYS A 23 -28.68 12.87 29.62
CA LYS A 23 -27.36 12.29 29.91
C LYS A 23 -26.79 11.49 28.72
N GLN A 24 -27.63 10.79 27.94
CA GLN A 24 -27.15 10.12 26.72
C GLN A 24 -26.81 11.10 25.60
N LYS A 25 -27.44 12.31 25.53
CA LYS A 25 -27.02 13.36 24.60
C LYS A 25 -25.70 14.03 24.97
N LYS A 26 -25.26 13.96 26.25
CA LYS A 26 -24.06 14.65 26.72
C LYS A 26 -22.78 13.82 26.55
N HIS A 27 -22.87 12.56 26.09
CA HIS A 27 -21.73 11.70 25.75
C HIS A 27 -21.64 11.40 24.23
N ARG A 28 -22.10 12.29 23.37
CA ARG A 28 -21.52 12.39 22.04
C ARG A 28 -20.20 13.14 22.25
N GLU A 29 -19.11 12.39 22.31
CA GLU A 29 -17.78 12.98 22.09
C GLU A 29 -17.87 13.92 20.89
N PRO A 30 -17.34 15.15 20.97
CA PRO A 30 -17.26 16.00 19.80
C PRO A 30 -16.58 15.16 18.73
N ALA A 31 -17.22 15.07 17.55
CA ALA A 31 -16.62 14.42 16.40
C ALA A 31 -15.18 14.94 16.32
N THR A 32 -14.20 14.04 16.48
CA THR A 32 -12.80 14.42 16.33
C THR A 32 -12.70 15.25 15.07
N PRO A 33 -12.09 16.44 15.09
CA PRO A 33 -11.99 17.27 13.92
C PRO A 33 -11.47 16.36 12.81
N ILE A 34 -12.20 16.30 11.69
CA ILE A 34 -11.78 15.53 10.51
C ILE A 34 -10.41 16.12 10.19
N GLU A 35 -9.35 15.37 10.52
CA GLU A 35 -7.98 15.79 10.20
C GLU A 35 -8.00 16.14 8.71
N GLU A 36 -7.73 17.39 8.39
CA GLU A 36 -7.89 17.91 7.05
C GLU A 36 -7.12 17.02 6.08
N PRO A 37 -7.74 16.48 5.03
CA PRO A 37 -7.07 15.63 4.05
C PRO A 37 -5.93 16.36 3.32
N ALA A 38 -5.84 17.67 3.47
CA ALA A 38 -4.81 18.53 2.92
C ALA A 38 -3.41 18.24 3.49
N LEU A 39 -3.29 17.89 4.76
CA LEU A 39 -1.97 17.72 5.41
C LEU A 39 -1.12 16.61 4.78
N PRO A 40 -1.61 15.37 4.55
CA PRO A 40 -0.80 14.34 3.90
C PRO A 40 -0.46 14.66 2.45
N LEU A 41 -1.32 15.38 1.74
CA LEU A 41 -1.06 15.81 0.36
C LEU A 41 0.01 16.92 0.32
N LEU A 42 -0.05 17.86 1.25
CA LEU A 42 0.98 18.91 1.40
C LEU A 42 2.34 18.28 1.74
N LEU A 43 2.36 17.28 2.63
CA LEU A 43 3.60 16.55 2.93
C LEU A 43 4.19 15.90 1.69
N CYS A 44 3.37 15.21 0.88
CA CYS A 44 3.83 14.64 -0.38
C CYS A 44 4.38 15.71 -1.34
N LEU A 45 3.74 16.87 -1.42
CA LEU A 45 4.24 17.99 -2.23
C LEU A 45 5.63 18.46 -1.75
N VAL A 46 5.82 18.58 -0.44
CA VAL A 46 7.12 18.94 0.15
C VAL A 46 8.17 17.88 -0.14
N CYS A 47 7.85 16.59 0.06
CA CYS A 47 8.76 15.49 -0.26
C CYS A 47 9.12 15.49 -1.76
N PHE A 48 8.14 15.71 -2.63
CA PHE A 48 8.34 15.79 -4.07
C PHE A 48 9.25 16.97 -4.46
N ALA A 49 9.01 18.16 -3.90
CA ALA A 49 9.84 19.34 -4.15
C ALA A 49 11.28 19.14 -3.72
N ILE A 50 11.52 18.57 -2.54
CA ILE A 50 12.89 18.28 -2.05
C ILE A 50 13.56 17.24 -2.96
N SER A 51 12.83 16.19 -3.36
CA SER A 51 13.34 15.16 -4.28
C SER A 51 13.73 15.76 -5.64
N LEU A 52 12.85 16.59 -6.20
CA LEU A 52 13.12 17.28 -7.47
C LEU A 52 14.33 18.21 -7.39
N ILE A 53 14.45 19.00 -6.32
CA ILE A 53 15.61 19.85 -6.09
C ILE A 53 16.89 19.02 -5.99
N THR A 54 16.86 17.89 -5.27
CA THR A 54 18.00 16.96 -5.15
C THR A 54 18.42 16.43 -6.52
N LEU A 55 17.47 16.02 -7.36
CA LEU A 55 17.74 15.53 -8.71
C LEU A 55 18.31 16.63 -9.63
N ILE A 56 17.80 17.86 -9.53
CA ILE A 56 18.33 19.00 -10.28
C ILE A 56 19.77 19.30 -9.86
N ILE A 57 20.04 19.32 -8.57
CA ILE A 57 21.39 19.52 -8.04
C ILE A 57 22.34 18.42 -8.52
N ASP A 58 21.92 17.16 -8.41
CA ASP A 58 22.71 16.01 -8.86
C ASP A 58 23.01 16.08 -10.36
N ARG A 59 22.02 16.45 -11.18
CA ARG A 59 22.15 16.51 -12.64
C ARG A 59 23.02 17.67 -13.13
N PHE A 60 22.92 18.87 -12.51
CA PHE A 60 23.54 20.09 -13.05
C PHE A 60 24.79 20.52 -12.31
N ILE A 61 24.95 20.19 -11.05
CA ILE A 61 26.07 20.63 -10.24
C ILE A 61 27.11 19.52 -10.08
N TYR A 62 26.72 18.27 -10.35
CA TYR A 62 27.56 17.06 -10.18
C TYR A 62 28.37 17.07 -8.85
N PRO A 63 27.73 17.45 -7.73
CA PRO A 63 28.48 17.70 -6.50
C PRO A 63 28.92 16.41 -5.83
N PHE A 64 28.27 15.29 -6.15
CA PHE A 64 28.41 14.11 -5.32
C PHE A 64 29.43 13.11 -5.86
N GLY A 65 29.85 13.21 -7.14
CA GLY A 65 30.83 12.31 -7.73
C GLY A 65 30.55 10.81 -7.53
N ASN A 66 29.40 10.51 -6.97
CA ASN A 66 28.95 9.18 -6.59
C ASN A 66 27.45 9.06 -6.88
N GLU A 67 27.11 8.30 -7.92
CA GLU A 67 25.74 8.09 -8.39
C GLU A 67 24.80 7.53 -7.30
N LEU A 68 25.37 7.00 -6.22
CA LEU A 68 24.64 6.39 -5.11
C LEU A 68 24.17 7.38 -4.05
N LEU A 69 24.64 8.62 -4.06
CA LEU A 69 24.35 9.56 -2.99
C LEU A 69 22.97 10.20 -3.15
N ALA A 70 22.55 10.53 -4.37
CA ALA A 70 21.23 11.12 -4.63
C ALA A 70 20.07 10.22 -4.17
N PRO A 71 20.01 8.92 -4.47
CA PRO A 71 18.97 8.03 -3.94
C PRO A 71 18.95 7.93 -2.41
N VAL A 72 20.11 7.97 -1.75
CA VAL A 72 20.16 7.97 -0.28
C VAL A 72 19.59 9.26 0.28
N ILE A 73 19.97 10.42 -0.28
CA ILE A 73 19.43 11.72 0.15
C ILE A 73 17.92 11.77 -0.07
N ILE A 74 17.43 11.33 -1.23
CA ILE A 74 16.00 11.33 -1.51
C ILE A 74 15.26 10.43 -0.54
N SER A 75 15.70 9.21 -0.34
CA SER A 75 15.03 8.27 0.55
C SER A 75 15.07 8.72 2.02
N ALA A 76 16.24 9.09 2.52
CA ALA A 76 16.44 9.42 3.93
C ALA A 76 15.98 10.84 4.28
N VAL A 77 16.35 11.85 3.47
CA VAL A 77 16.14 13.25 3.79
C VAL A 77 14.84 13.78 3.19
N ALA A 78 14.56 13.46 1.91
CA ALA A 78 13.37 14.00 1.26
C ALA A 78 12.09 13.24 1.63
N ILE A 79 12.15 11.94 1.94
CA ILE A 79 10.96 11.11 2.19
C ILE A 79 10.86 10.70 3.67
N LEU A 80 11.87 10.00 4.19
CA LEU A 80 11.78 9.39 5.53
C LEU A 80 11.72 10.44 6.63
N LEU A 81 12.59 11.47 6.60
CA LEU A 81 12.65 12.49 7.63
C LEU A 81 11.36 13.33 7.72
N PRO A 82 10.80 13.89 6.62
CA PRO A 82 9.54 14.64 6.70
C PRO A 82 8.36 13.75 7.12
N SER A 83 8.33 12.49 6.68
CA SER A 83 7.31 11.53 7.09
C SER A 83 7.37 11.26 8.59
N TYR A 84 8.56 11.05 9.13
CA TYR A 84 8.76 10.87 10.57
C TYR A 84 8.36 12.11 11.36
N LEU A 85 8.77 13.32 10.93
CA LEU A 85 8.38 14.55 11.57
C LEU A 85 6.86 14.77 11.56
N ALA A 86 6.21 14.52 10.45
CA ALA A 86 4.75 14.60 10.33
C ALA A 86 4.03 13.67 11.33
N ILE A 87 4.56 12.46 11.54
CA ILE A 87 4.05 11.50 12.52
C ILE A 87 4.24 12.04 13.94
N MET A 88 5.41 12.58 14.24
CA MET A 88 5.70 13.10 15.58
C MET A 88 4.82 14.30 15.92
N ILE A 89 4.64 15.23 15.00
CA ILE A 89 3.86 16.46 15.21
C ILE A 89 2.37 16.16 15.31
N SER A 90 1.82 15.36 14.40
CA SER A 90 0.37 15.15 14.30
C SER A 90 -0.25 14.36 15.45
N SER A 91 0.56 13.78 16.29
CA SER A 91 0.10 12.90 17.38
C SER A 91 0.74 13.28 18.71
N ALA A 92 0.96 14.58 18.95
CA ALA A 92 1.69 15.07 20.13
C ALA A 92 1.16 14.51 21.46
N GLU A 93 -0.16 14.28 21.55
CA GLU A 93 -0.84 13.77 22.76
C GLU A 93 -0.75 12.24 22.93
N LYS A 94 -0.36 11.48 21.90
CA LYS A 94 -0.35 10.02 21.91
C LYS A 94 1.03 9.46 22.18
N GLY A 95 1.09 8.35 22.90
CA GLY A 95 2.33 7.64 23.15
C GLY A 95 2.96 7.03 21.88
N PRO A 96 4.30 6.80 21.84
CA PRO A 96 4.99 6.31 20.63
C PRO A 96 4.42 5.00 20.08
N ARG A 97 4.00 4.07 20.94
CA ARG A 97 3.42 2.77 20.53
C ARG A 97 2.05 2.94 19.85
N GLU A 98 1.25 3.86 20.35
CA GLU A 98 -0.08 4.15 19.80
C GLU A 98 0.05 4.78 18.41
N LYS A 99 0.98 5.73 18.24
CA LYS A 99 1.32 6.34 16.95
C LYS A 99 1.72 5.30 15.90
N LEU A 100 2.63 4.41 16.25
CA LEU A 100 3.07 3.34 15.35
C LEU A 100 1.94 2.36 15.00
N SER A 101 1.07 2.04 15.97
CA SER A 101 -0.09 1.17 15.72
C SER A 101 -1.09 1.79 14.76
N GLU A 102 -1.33 3.11 14.83
CA GLU A 102 -2.21 3.85 13.90
C GLU A 102 -1.68 3.88 12.48
N LEU A 103 -0.36 3.88 12.30
CA LEU A 103 0.31 3.79 11.01
C LEU A 103 0.33 2.37 10.43
N GLY A 104 -0.18 1.39 11.17
CA GLY A 104 -0.17 0.00 10.74
C GLY A 104 1.11 -0.77 11.04
N PHE A 105 1.98 -0.28 11.94
CA PHE A 105 3.11 -1.07 12.43
C PHE A 105 2.61 -2.18 13.37
N ARG A 106 2.11 -3.25 12.76
CA ARG A 106 1.61 -4.43 13.47
C ARG A 106 2.48 -5.64 13.16
N LYS A 107 2.57 -6.55 14.13
CA LYS A 107 3.30 -7.81 13.94
C LYS A 107 2.64 -8.63 12.84
N ILE A 108 3.48 -9.17 11.96
CA ILE A 108 3.05 -10.06 10.90
C ILE A 108 2.75 -11.43 11.52
N SER A 109 1.58 -11.99 11.20
CA SER A 109 1.28 -13.38 11.53
C SER A 109 2.06 -14.31 10.62
N VAL A 110 2.53 -15.45 11.16
CA VAL A 110 3.17 -16.52 10.37
C VAL A 110 2.25 -17.00 9.24
N ASP A 111 0.95 -16.95 9.46
CA ASP A 111 -0.06 -17.28 8.43
C ASP A 111 0.02 -16.42 7.15
N HIS A 112 0.63 -15.22 7.23
CA HIS A 112 0.76 -14.31 6.09
C HIS A 112 2.06 -14.50 5.30
N VAL A 113 3.00 -15.37 5.73
CA VAL A 113 4.30 -15.53 5.07
C VAL A 113 4.13 -16.02 3.63
N PHE A 114 3.35 -17.09 3.42
CA PHE A 114 3.10 -17.60 2.06
C PHE A 114 2.40 -16.56 1.18
N PHE A 115 1.43 -15.83 1.75
CA PHE A 115 0.79 -14.74 1.04
C PHE A 115 1.80 -13.67 0.58
N MET A 116 2.73 -13.26 1.43
CA MET A 116 3.76 -12.27 1.08
C MET A 116 4.72 -12.79 0.00
N ILE A 117 5.11 -14.08 0.06
CA ILE A 117 5.94 -14.71 -0.96
C ILE A 117 5.22 -14.67 -2.32
N PHE A 118 3.96 -15.11 -2.36
CA PHE A 118 3.21 -15.12 -3.61
C PHE A 118 2.85 -13.72 -4.11
N ALA A 119 2.62 -12.77 -3.21
CA ALA A 119 2.45 -11.37 -3.55
C ALA A 119 3.72 -10.80 -4.22
N SER A 120 4.90 -11.11 -3.68
CA SER A 120 6.17 -10.70 -4.28
C SER A 120 6.38 -11.30 -5.67
N LEU A 121 6.14 -12.60 -5.82
CA LEU A 121 6.25 -13.29 -7.13
C LEU A 121 5.26 -12.73 -8.16
N PHE A 122 4.03 -12.47 -7.76
CA PHE A 122 3.02 -11.85 -8.60
C PHE A 122 3.40 -10.43 -9.00
N MET A 123 3.96 -9.66 -8.07
CA MET A 123 4.44 -8.30 -8.30
C MET A 123 5.61 -8.29 -9.30
N MET A 124 6.59 -9.18 -9.13
CA MET A 124 7.75 -9.31 -10.02
C MET A 124 7.35 -9.68 -11.44
N SER A 125 6.61 -10.78 -11.58
CA SER A 125 6.20 -11.28 -12.90
C SER A 125 5.27 -10.31 -13.64
N GLY A 126 4.34 -9.66 -12.91
CA GLY A 126 3.44 -8.68 -13.48
C GLY A 126 4.13 -7.39 -13.89
N SER A 127 5.01 -6.84 -13.04
CA SER A 127 5.81 -5.67 -13.38
C SER A 127 6.70 -5.94 -14.60
N LEU A 128 7.41 -7.09 -14.62
CA LEU A 128 8.26 -7.47 -15.75
C LEU A 128 7.46 -7.59 -17.05
N LEU A 129 6.33 -8.30 -17.01
CA LEU A 129 5.50 -8.45 -18.19
C LEU A 129 5.02 -7.10 -18.73
N LEU A 130 4.59 -6.20 -17.84
CA LEU A 130 4.19 -4.84 -18.22
C LEU A 130 5.37 -4.05 -18.82
N THR A 131 6.56 -4.13 -18.20
CA THR A 131 7.77 -3.46 -18.71
C THR A 131 8.10 -3.95 -20.11
N LEU A 132 8.14 -5.27 -20.34
CA LEU A 132 8.47 -5.84 -21.66
C LEU A 132 7.39 -5.54 -22.70
N SER A 133 6.11 -5.59 -22.30
CA SER A 133 4.97 -5.36 -23.20
C SER A 133 4.82 -3.92 -23.66
N LEU A 134 5.17 -2.97 -22.82
CA LEU A 134 5.04 -1.54 -23.08
C LEU A 134 6.31 -0.91 -23.70
N GLY A 135 7.24 -1.73 -24.17
CA GLY A 135 8.47 -1.24 -24.79
C GLY A 135 9.55 -0.77 -23.82
N GLY A 136 9.39 -0.99 -22.50
CA GLY A 136 10.35 -0.60 -21.48
C GLY A 136 11.56 -1.52 -21.35
N ALA A 137 11.68 -2.56 -22.18
CA ALA A 137 12.77 -3.54 -22.12
C ALA A 137 14.16 -2.91 -22.34
N GLU A 138 14.27 -1.91 -23.21
CA GLU A 138 15.53 -1.23 -23.49
C GLU A 138 15.99 -0.42 -22.27
N ASP A 139 15.11 0.36 -21.66
CA ASP A 139 15.43 1.13 -20.47
C ASP A 139 15.76 0.20 -19.29
N ALA A 140 14.97 -0.86 -19.09
CA ALA A 140 15.20 -1.82 -18.01
C ALA A 140 16.50 -2.61 -18.20
N SER A 141 16.93 -2.89 -19.44
CA SER A 141 18.19 -3.59 -19.73
C SER A 141 19.44 -2.77 -19.42
N ARG A 142 19.33 -1.45 -19.47
CA ARG A 142 20.45 -0.53 -19.16
C ARG A 142 20.73 -0.46 -17.66
N GLY A 143 19.74 -0.76 -16.82
CA GLY A 143 19.88 -0.73 -15.36
C GLY A 143 18.59 -0.30 -14.68
N ILE A 144 18.70 0.07 -13.41
CA ILE A 144 17.59 0.44 -12.56
C ILE A 144 17.40 1.97 -12.59
N THR A 145 16.17 2.40 -12.76
CA THR A 145 15.80 3.80 -12.49
C THR A 145 15.18 3.89 -11.10
N LEU A 146 15.79 4.67 -10.23
CA LEU A 146 15.25 4.97 -8.91
C LEU A 146 15.18 6.50 -8.77
N PHE A 147 13.98 7.02 -8.49
CA PHE A 147 13.72 8.46 -8.40
C PHE A 147 14.23 9.27 -9.62
N GLY A 148 14.15 8.69 -10.82
CA GLY A 148 14.67 9.34 -12.04
C GLY A 148 16.19 9.30 -12.21
N THR A 149 16.93 8.74 -11.25
CA THR A 149 18.37 8.48 -11.41
C THR A 149 18.56 7.11 -12.03
N PHE A 150 19.41 7.05 -13.05
CA PHE A 150 19.74 5.81 -13.76
C PHE A 150 21.02 5.19 -13.17
N ILE A 151 20.98 3.89 -12.93
CA ILE A 151 22.11 3.15 -12.40
C ILE A 151 22.46 2.07 -13.40
N ALA A 152 23.69 2.11 -13.90
CA ALA A 152 24.20 1.12 -14.83
C ALA A 152 24.15 -0.30 -14.23
N GLY A 153 24.09 -1.29 -15.10
CA GLY A 153 23.99 -2.70 -14.72
C GLY A 153 25.18 -3.20 -13.88
N GLU A 154 25.03 -4.40 -13.38
CA GLU A 154 25.86 -5.07 -12.39
C GLU A 154 27.40 -5.05 -12.68
N ASN A 155 27.81 -4.86 -13.93
CA ASN A 155 29.22 -4.89 -14.34
C ASN A 155 30.02 -3.61 -14.06
N ASP A 156 29.34 -2.51 -13.73
CA ASP A 156 29.97 -1.18 -13.52
C ASP A 156 30.10 -0.80 -12.04
N PHE A 157 29.64 -1.65 -11.12
CA PHE A 157 29.65 -1.33 -9.70
C PHE A 157 31.04 -1.55 -9.07
N THR A 158 31.69 -0.48 -8.74
CA THR A 158 32.84 -0.46 -7.80
C THR A 158 32.40 -0.55 -6.34
N VAL A 159 31.10 -0.64 -6.07
CA VAL A 159 30.47 -0.52 -4.74
C VAL A 159 30.08 -1.90 -4.21
N SER A 160 30.23 -2.09 -2.91
CA SER A 160 29.89 -3.38 -2.27
C SER A 160 28.39 -3.70 -2.34
N TYR A 161 28.02 -4.96 -2.58
CA TYR A 161 26.64 -5.43 -2.61
C TYR A 161 25.80 -5.04 -1.36
N PRO A 162 26.30 -5.13 -0.12
CA PRO A 162 25.53 -4.70 1.04
C PRO A 162 25.10 -3.23 0.98
N TYR A 163 25.95 -2.36 0.45
CA TYR A 163 25.63 -0.95 0.29
C TYR A 163 24.54 -0.73 -0.78
N LEU A 164 24.64 -1.46 -1.91
CA LEU A 164 23.61 -1.43 -2.95
C LEU A 164 22.25 -1.91 -2.43
N ILE A 165 22.22 -3.03 -1.70
CA ILE A 165 21.00 -3.54 -1.09
C ILE A 165 20.40 -2.53 -0.12
N LEU A 166 21.23 -1.90 0.71
CA LEU A 166 20.77 -0.89 1.66
C LEU A 166 20.14 0.31 0.94
N THR A 167 20.83 0.85 -0.07
CA THR A 167 20.46 2.12 -0.73
C THR A 167 19.36 1.98 -1.77
N TYR A 168 19.30 0.87 -2.49
CA TYR A 168 18.34 0.66 -3.59
C TYR A 168 17.19 -0.28 -3.25
N ALA A 169 17.33 -1.11 -2.26
CA ALA A 169 16.26 -2.03 -1.91
C ALA A 169 15.63 -1.71 -0.56
N LEU A 170 16.42 -1.63 0.51
CA LEU A 170 15.88 -1.53 1.87
C LEU A 170 15.39 -0.12 2.19
N LEU A 171 16.25 0.88 1.99
CA LEU A 171 15.94 2.26 2.38
C LEU A 171 14.74 2.83 1.61
N PRO A 172 14.64 2.70 0.27
CA PRO A 172 13.46 3.11 -0.47
C PRO A 172 12.19 2.36 -0.04
N ALA A 173 12.25 1.04 0.17
CA ALA A 173 11.10 0.27 0.59
C ALA A 173 10.54 0.76 1.95
N ILE A 174 11.40 1.12 2.89
CA ILE A 174 10.98 1.67 4.19
C ILE A 174 10.41 3.09 4.00
N ALA A 175 11.12 3.96 3.30
CA ALA A 175 10.77 5.37 3.16
C ALA A 175 9.45 5.54 2.38
N GLU A 176 9.32 4.88 1.24
CA GLU A 176 8.14 4.97 0.38
C GLU A 176 6.91 4.36 1.04
N GLU A 177 7.02 3.17 1.65
CA GLU A 177 5.89 2.57 2.33
C GLU A 177 5.45 3.38 3.55
N LEU A 178 6.40 3.98 4.30
CA LEU A 178 6.07 4.86 5.40
C LEU A 178 5.29 6.10 4.93
N LEU A 179 5.72 6.74 3.85
CA LEU A 179 5.05 7.92 3.30
C LEU A 179 3.68 7.54 2.72
N PHE A 180 3.65 6.63 1.74
CA PHE A 180 2.43 6.40 0.95
C PHE A 180 1.40 5.56 1.68
N ARG A 181 1.80 4.53 2.43
CA ARG A 181 0.88 3.63 3.15
C ARG A 181 0.73 4.02 4.61
N GLY A 182 1.83 4.40 5.26
CA GLY A 182 1.81 4.84 6.65
C GLY A 182 1.13 6.19 6.83
N VAL A 183 1.55 7.22 6.11
CA VAL A 183 1.03 8.59 6.30
C VAL A 183 -0.16 8.90 5.39
N VAL A 184 0.01 8.78 4.08
CA VAL A 184 -1.03 9.22 3.12
C VAL A 184 -2.25 8.33 3.18
N PHE A 185 -2.07 7.03 2.95
CA PHE A 185 -3.18 6.08 2.91
C PHE A 185 -3.91 6.00 4.26
N SER A 186 -3.19 5.89 5.39
CA SER A 186 -3.81 5.74 6.70
C SER A 186 -4.72 6.92 7.07
N ARG A 187 -4.38 8.12 6.64
CA ARG A 187 -5.17 9.31 6.90
C ARG A 187 -6.35 9.47 5.93
N LEU A 188 -6.11 9.28 4.64
CA LEU A 188 -7.16 9.37 3.63
C LEU A 188 -8.18 8.24 3.74
N SER A 189 -7.78 7.06 4.23
CA SER A 189 -8.67 5.91 4.44
C SER A 189 -9.73 6.15 5.51
N LYS A 190 -9.53 7.12 6.41
CA LYS A 190 -10.57 7.58 7.35
C LYS A 190 -11.76 8.21 6.63
N VAL A 191 -11.54 8.82 5.47
CA VAL A 191 -12.59 9.40 4.62
C VAL A 191 -13.16 8.34 3.67
N SER A 192 -12.30 7.69 2.87
CA SER A 192 -12.69 6.63 1.94
C SER A 192 -11.49 5.75 1.61
N PHE A 193 -11.67 4.42 1.74
CA PHE A 193 -10.65 3.44 1.38
C PHE A 193 -10.26 3.54 -0.10
N THR A 194 -11.24 3.61 -1.00
CA THR A 194 -11.01 3.67 -2.44
C THR A 194 -10.26 4.93 -2.83
N PHE A 195 -10.68 6.08 -2.28
CA PHE A 195 -9.98 7.34 -2.51
C PHE A 195 -8.53 7.29 -2.03
N ALA A 196 -8.29 6.77 -0.82
CA ALA A 196 -6.96 6.59 -0.28
C ALA A 196 -6.08 5.68 -1.16
N ALA A 197 -6.63 4.56 -1.64
CA ALA A 197 -5.92 3.62 -2.50
C ALA A 197 -5.52 4.27 -3.84
N ILE A 198 -6.43 4.99 -4.49
CA ILE A 198 -6.16 5.67 -5.75
C ILE A 198 -5.11 6.76 -5.57
N VAL A 199 -5.30 7.65 -4.59
CA VAL A 199 -4.41 8.79 -4.37
C VAL A 199 -3.01 8.33 -3.95
N SER A 200 -2.90 7.40 -2.98
CA SER A 200 -1.59 6.92 -2.55
C SER A 200 -0.83 6.18 -3.64
N THR A 201 -1.53 5.44 -4.51
CA THR A 201 -0.94 4.76 -5.66
C THR A 201 -0.49 5.74 -6.75
N ALA A 202 -1.32 6.75 -7.06
CA ALA A 202 -0.98 7.77 -8.03
C ALA A 202 0.24 8.59 -7.59
N LEU A 203 0.27 9.03 -6.33
CA LEU A 203 1.42 9.73 -5.76
C LEU A 203 2.69 8.88 -5.78
N TYR A 204 2.58 7.60 -5.40
CA TYR A 204 3.69 6.65 -5.48
C TYR A 204 4.24 6.54 -6.91
N ALA A 205 3.38 6.41 -7.91
CA ALA A 205 3.81 6.32 -9.31
C ALA A 205 4.49 7.60 -9.81
N LEU A 206 4.04 8.78 -9.36
CA LEU A 206 4.66 10.07 -9.72
C LEU A 206 6.06 10.22 -9.11
N PHE A 207 6.30 9.67 -7.92
CA PHE A 207 7.62 9.69 -7.27
C PHE A 207 8.67 8.86 -8.00
N GLY A 208 8.27 7.97 -8.91
CA GLY A 208 9.19 7.25 -9.76
C GLY A 208 9.95 8.13 -10.77
N PHE A 209 9.50 9.36 -11.01
CA PHE A 209 10.07 10.33 -11.98
C PHE A 209 10.36 9.72 -13.36
N SER A 210 9.68 8.63 -13.73
CA SER A 210 9.87 7.91 -14.98
C SER A 210 8.53 7.75 -15.70
N LEU A 211 8.40 8.33 -16.90
CA LEU A 211 7.18 8.21 -17.69
C LEU A 211 6.97 6.79 -18.21
N GLY A 212 8.05 6.12 -18.67
CA GLY A 212 7.98 4.74 -19.17
C GLY A 212 7.64 3.72 -18.09
N GLY A 213 8.02 3.99 -16.83
CA GLY A 213 7.77 3.11 -15.69
C GLY A 213 6.45 3.34 -14.96
N VAL A 214 5.61 4.31 -15.37
CA VAL A 214 4.39 4.68 -14.62
C VAL A 214 3.42 3.50 -14.47
N ILE A 215 3.15 2.76 -15.53
CA ILE A 215 2.16 1.67 -15.50
C ILE A 215 2.63 0.49 -14.64
N PRO A 216 3.87 -0.03 -14.80
CA PRO A 216 4.43 -1.00 -13.86
C PRO A 216 4.40 -0.52 -12.41
N THR A 217 4.74 0.75 -12.16
CA THR A 217 4.75 1.34 -10.80
C THR A 217 3.34 1.47 -10.22
N VAL A 218 2.33 1.83 -11.01
CA VAL A 218 0.92 1.80 -10.59
C VAL A 218 0.49 0.40 -10.20
N PHE A 219 0.86 -0.62 -10.98
CA PHE A 219 0.58 -2.01 -10.65
C PHE A 219 1.18 -2.42 -9.29
N VAL A 220 2.45 -2.11 -9.07
CA VAL A 220 3.15 -2.33 -7.79
C VAL A 220 2.44 -1.57 -6.65
N GLY A 221 2.07 -0.31 -6.88
CA GLY A 221 1.36 0.52 -5.91
C GLY A 221 0.00 -0.04 -5.49
N ILE A 222 -0.77 -0.58 -6.44
CA ILE A 222 -2.04 -1.26 -6.15
C ILE A 222 -1.81 -2.52 -5.31
N LEU A 223 -0.81 -3.33 -5.67
CA LEU A 223 -0.52 -4.57 -4.96
C LEU A 223 -0.04 -4.31 -3.53
N THR A 224 0.77 -3.29 -3.28
CA THR A 224 1.20 -2.96 -1.91
C THR A 224 0.04 -2.45 -1.05
N VAL A 225 -0.92 -1.69 -1.61
CA VAL A 225 -2.19 -1.37 -0.91
C VAL A 225 -2.97 -2.64 -0.57
N PHE A 226 -3.01 -3.60 -1.50
CA PHE A 226 -3.68 -4.88 -1.26
C PHE A 226 -2.98 -5.72 -0.19
N VAL A 227 -1.64 -5.72 -0.18
CA VAL A 227 -0.84 -6.35 0.89
C VAL A 227 -1.15 -5.72 2.24
N LEU A 228 -1.20 -4.37 2.33
CA LEU A 228 -1.58 -3.67 3.55
C LEU A 228 -2.97 -4.11 4.03
N TYR A 229 -3.94 -4.14 3.14
CA TYR A 229 -5.31 -4.53 3.47
C TYR A 229 -5.40 -5.98 3.96
N THR A 230 -4.64 -6.89 3.33
CA THR A 230 -4.68 -8.32 3.66
C THR A 230 -3.91 -8.65 4.93
N THR A 231 -2.74 -8.05 5.13
CA THR A 231 -1.88 -8.33 6.30
C THR A 231 -2.23 -7.45 7.50
N ASP A 232 -2.89 -6.31 7.28
CA ASP A 232 -3.11 -5.25 8.27
C ASP A 232 -1.78 -4.78 8.89
N SER A 233 -0.68 -4.84 8.10
CA SER A 233 0.67 -4.55 8.56
C SER A 233 1.48 -3.77 7.52
N LEU A 234 1.94 -2.59 7.92
CA LEU A 234 2.88 -1.78 7.12
C LEU A 234 4.22 -2.49 6.93
N ILE A 235 4.66 -3.27 7.95
CA ILE A 235 5.89 -4.06 7.85
C ILE A 235 5.76 -5.11 6.73
N GLY A 236 4.57 -5.70 6.55
CA GLY A 236 4.30 -6.61 5.43
C GLY A 236 4.51 -5.95 4.07
N CYS A 237 4.05 -4.71 3.91
CA CYS A 237 4.28 -3.93 2.69
C CYS A 237 5.78 -3.65 2.47
N MET A 238 6.48 -3.22 3.51
CA MET A 238 7.93 -2.96 3.46
C MET A 238 8.72 -4.21 3.04
N ILE A 239 8.37 -5.40 3.56
CA ILE A 239 9.03 -6.66 3.20
C ILE A 239 8.76 -7.02 1.73
N VAL A 240 7.51 -6.99 1.28
CA VAL A 240 7.15 -7.31 -0.11
C VAL A 240 7.82 -6.33 -1.08
N HIS A 241 7.81 -5.04 -0.74
CA HIS A 241 8.47 -4.00 -1.54
C HIS A 241 10.00 -4.16 -1.54
N PHE A 242 10.62 -4.49 -0.42
CA PHE A 242 12.05 -4.78 -0.34
C PHE A 242 12.44 -5.96 -1.25
N ILE A 243 11.68 -7.06 -1.22
CA ILE A 243 11.91 -8.22 -2.09
C ILE A 243 11.75 -7.83 -3.56
N PHE A 244 10.77 -6.99 -3.89
CA PHE A 244 10.58 -6.47 -5.24
C PHE A 244 11.77 -5.60 -5.69
N ASN A 245 12.29 -4.73 -4.83
CA ASN A 245 13.47 -3.92 -5.16
C ASN A 245 14.74 -4.77 -5.32
N LEU A 246 14.90 -5.85 -4.55
CA LEU A 246 15.98 -6.83 -4.77
C LEU A 246 15.87 -7.49 -6.15
N TYR A 247 14.66 -7.88 -6.56
CA TYR A 247 14.44 -8.41 -7.89
C TYR A 247 14.83 -7.38 -8.96
N ARG A 248 14.43 -6.13 -8.84
CA ARG A 248 14.82 -5.07 -9.79
C ARG A 248 16.34 -4.90 -9.83
N LEU A 249 16.98 -4.90 -8.68
CA LEU A 249 18.42 -4.69 -8.56
C LEU A 249 19.24 -5.81 -9.24
N PHE A 250 18.82 -7.07 -9.13
CA PHE A 250 19.65 -8.21 -9.53
C PHE A 250 19.14 -8.97 -10.75
N LEU A 251 17.86 -8.91 -11.08
CA LEU A 251 17.26 -9.79 -12.07
C LEU A 251 16.61 -9.05 -13.24
N GLU A 252 15.93 -7.92 -13.02
CA GLU A 252 15.13 -7.27 -14.04
C GLU A 252 15.97 -6.83 -15.26
N SER A 253 17.14 -6.22 -15.03
CA SER A 253 18.02 -5.77 -16.10
C SER A 253 18.57 -6.94 -16.93
N ASN A 254 18.99 -8.00 -16.28
CA ASN A 254 19.52 -9.20 -16.94
C ASN A 254 18.46 -9.91 -17.78
N ILE A 255 17.23 -10.04 -17.26
CA ILE A 255 16.11 -10.65 -18.00
C ILE A 255 15.73 -9.78 -19.20
N SER A 256 15.68 -8.45 -19.02
CA SER A 256 15.36 -7.50 -20.09
C SER A 256 16.44 -7.50 -21.19
N ALA A 257 17.72 -7.54 -20.82
CA ALA A 257 18.82 -7.66 -21.79
C ALA A 257 18.76 -9.00 -22.55
N TYR A 258 18.47 -10.09 -21.83
CA TYR A 258 18.28 -11.39 -22.47
C TYR A 258 17.08 -11.37 -23.43
N PHE A 259 15.96 -10.77 -23.07
CA PHE A 259 14.79 -10.60 -23.94
C PHE A 259 15.14 -9.86 -25.21
N LEU A 260 15.92 -8.78 -25.15
CA LEU A 260 16.33 -8.00 -26.31
C LEU A 260 17.31 -8.76 -27.22
N SER A 261 18.15 -9.63 -26.65
CA SER A 261 19.13 -10.42 -27.43
C SER A 261 18.52 -11.58 -28.21
N GLN A 262 17.29 -12.01 -27.87
CA GLN A 262 16.66 -13.16 -28.51
C GLN A 262 15.98 -12.76 -29.84
N SER A 263 16.19 -13.55 -30.88
CA SER A 263 15.45 -13.44 -32.14
C SER A 263 14.01 -13.92 -31.99
N ASN A 264 13.75 -14.92 -31.12
CA ASN A 264 12.43 -15.39 -30.79
C ASN A 264 12.03 -14.97 -29.36
N ARG A 265 11.55 -13.75 -29.21
CA ARG A 265 11.09 -13.19 -27.92
C ARG A 265 9.81 -13.84 -27.39
N GLY A 266 9.05 -14.50 -28.27
CA GLY A 266 7.76 -15.10 -27.92
C GLY A 266 7.87 -16.17 -26.85
N LEU A 267 8.89 -17.03 -26.89
CA LEU A 267 9.07 -18.08 -25.88
C LEU A 267 9.28 -17.52 -24.47
N LEU A 268 10.16 -16.51 -24.35
CA LEU A 268 10.41 -15.86 -23.06
C LEU A 268 9.15 -15.13 -22.55
N PHE A 269 8.45 -14.44 -23.46
CA PHE A 269 7.18 -13.76 -23.12
C PHE A 269 6.13 -14.74 -22.60
N VAL A 270 5.95 -15.89 -23.27
CA VAL A 270 5.05 -16.96 -22.81
C VAL A 270 5.48 -17.50 -21.44
N THR A 271 6.78 -17.69 -21.21
CA THR A 271 7.29 -18.16 -19.92
C THR A 271 6.98 -17.19 -18.80
N ILE A 272 7.19 -15.89 -19.00
CA ILE A 272 6.88 -14.84 -18.01
C ILE A 272 5.36 -14.75 -17.79
N SER A 273 4.57 -14.86 -18.85
CA SER A 273 3.09 -14.88 -18.74
C SER A 273 2.59 -16.07 -17.94
N LEU A 274 3.20 -17.25 -18.13
CA LEU A 274 2.90 -18.44 -17.35
C LEU A 274 3.28 -18.29 -15.88
N ALA A 275 4.45 -17.71 -15.60
CA ALA A 275 4.90 -17.41 -14.25
C ALA A 275 3.94 -16.44 -13.55
N LEU A 276 3.46 -15.42 -14.27
CA LEU A 276 2.45 -14.49 -13.78
C LEU A 276 1.12 -15.20 -13.49
N LEU A 277 0.65 -16.06 -14.37
CA LEU A 277 -0.59 -16.83 -14.17
C LEU A 277 -0.50 -17.70 -12.92
N ILE A 278 0.59 -18.46 -12.77
CA ILE A 278 0.82 -19.33 -11.61
C ILE A 278 0.90 -18.50 -10.32
N SER A 279 1.69 -17.43 -10.31
CA SER A 279 1.84 -16.57 -9.14
C SER A 279 0.52 -15.87 -8.78
N ALA A 280 -0.28 -15.46 -9.76
CA ALA A 280 -1.61 -14.91 -9.55
C ALA A 280 -2.56 -15.93 -8.90
N ILE A 281 -2.61 -17.17 -9.40
CA ILE A 281 -3.45 -18.23 -8.82
C ILE A 281 -3.06 -18.49 -7.36
N LEU A 282 -1.76 -18.59 -7.07
CA LEU A 282 -1.25 -18.80 -5.71
C LEU A 282 -1.56 -17.62 -4.80
N PHE A 283 -1.33 -16.40 -5.27
CA PHE A 283 -1.65 -15.16 -4.57
C PHE A 283 -3.14 -15.07 -4.21
N PHE A 284 -4.04 -15.28 -5.17
CA PHE A 284 -5.47 -15.22 -4.91
C PHE A 284 -5.98 -16.37 -4.04
N SER A 285 -5.39 -17.56 -4.15
CA SER A 285 -5.71 -18.68 -3.27
C SER A 285 -5.40 -18.36 -1.81
N GLU A 286 -4.25 -17.74 -1.54
CA GLU A 286 -3.86 -17.32 -0.20
C GLU A 286 -4.74 -16.16 0.32
N CYS A 287 -5.09 -15.22 -0.53
CA CYS A 287 -6.07 -14.18 -0.18
C CYS A 287 -7.38 -14.78 0.29
N LEU A 288 -7.93 -15.73 -0.48
CA LEU A 288 -9.17 -16.40 -0.14
C LEU A 288 -9.05 -17.19 1.17
N ARG A 289 -7.91 -17.85 1.42
CA ARG A 289 -7.63 -18.55 2.67
C ARG A 289 -7.68 -17.61 3.86
N ILE A 290 -6.97 -16.48 3.78
CA ILE A 290 -6.90 -15.47 4.85
C ILE A 290 -8.29 -14.86 5.10
N PHE A 291 -9.02 -14.49 4.06
CA PHE A 291 -10.36 -13.91 4.21
C PHE A 291 -11.37 -14.89 4.77
N ARG A 292 -11.33 -16.16 4.36
CA ARG A 292 -12.18 -17.21 4.95
C ARG A 292 -11.88 -17.40 6.44
N LYS A 293 -10.59 -17.39 6.83
CA LYS A 293 -10.19 -17.47 8.25
C LYS A 293 -10.74 -16.28 9.03
N ARG A 294 -10.55 -15.04 8.56
CA ARG A 294 -11.11 -13.83 9.19
C ARG A 294 -12.65 -13.90 9.32
N ALA A 295 -13.33 -14.34 8.29
CA ALA A 295 -14.78 -14.46 8.32
C ALA A 295 -15.26 -15.47 9.39
N LYS A 296 -14.56 -16.61 9.55
CA LYS A 296 -14.84 -17.58 10.64
C LYS A 296 -14.60 -16.96 12.01
N ASP A 297 -13.45 -16.28 12.23
CA ASP A 297 -13.14 -15.65 13.51
C ASP A 297 -14.17 -14.58 13.90
N ILE A 298 -14.66 -13.80 12.92
CA ILE A 298 -15.72 -12.81 13.13
C ILE A 298 -17.05 -13.52 13.50
N LYS A 299 -17.38 -14.62 12.82
CA LYS A 299 -18.60 -15.39 13.11
C LYS A 299 -18.57 -15.98 14.52
N GLU A 300 -17.46 -16.62 14.91
CA GLU A 300 -17.29 -17.18 16.26
C GLU A 300 -17.35 -16.10 17.35
N LYS A 301 -16.74 -14.94 17.13
CA LYS A 301 -16.83 -13.80 18.04
C LYS A 301 -18.25 -13.29 18.18
N ARG A 302 -19.03 -13.28 17.07
CA ARG A 302 -20.45 -12.89 17.09
C ARG A 302 -21.32 -13.90 17.83
N GLU A 303 -21.12 -15.20 17.61
CA GLU A 303 -21.85 -16.26 18.32
C GLU A 303 -21.59 -16.22 19.84
N LYS A 304 -20.34 -15.97 20.24
CA LYS A 304 -19.98 -15.77 21.65
C LYS A 304 -20.57 -14.48 22.25
N SER A 305 -20.78 -13.44 21.41
CA SER A 305 -21.37 -12.15 21.82
C SER A 305 -22.90 -12.18 21.78
N ALA A 306 -23.52 -12.99 20.92
CA ALA A 306 -24.98 -13.09 20.78
C ALA A 306 -25.68 -13.66 22.02
N ASN A 307 -24.93 -14.37 22.92
CA ASN A 307 -25.42 -14.73 24.24
C ASN A 307 -25.58 -13.52 25.20
N LYS A 308 -25.26 -12.31 24.76
CA LYS A 308 -25.47 -11.05 25.48
C LYS A 308 -26.21 -10.07 24.57
N LYS A 309 -27.57 -10.11 24.65
CA LYS A 309 -28.57 -9.18 24.06
C LYS A 309 -28.01 -7.94 23.34
N GLU A 310 -27.76 -8.06 22.02
CA GLU A 310 -27.60 -6.92 21.12
C GLU A 310 -27.95 -7.30 19.67
N SER A 311 -29.26 -7.39 19.36
CA SER A 311 -29.70 -8.06 18.15
C SER A 311 -30.07 -7.20 16.94
N LEU A 312 -29.90 -5.88 16.95
CA LEU A 312 -30.34 -5.02 15.84
C LEU A 312 -29.25 -4.18 15.14
N ARG A 313 -28.08 -4.02 15.74
CA ARG A 313 -26.93 -3.40 15.06
C ARG A 313 -26.19 -4.35 14.14
N SER A 314 -26.37 -5.66 14.32
CA SER A 314 -25.62 -6.72 13.64
C SER A 314 -25.93 -6.88 12.14
N ILE A 315 -27.12 -6.51 11.68
CA ILE A 315 -27.52 -6.65 10.28
C ILE A 315 -26.88 -5.55 9.42
N ALA A 316 -26.86 -4.31 9.90
CA ALA A 316 -26.22 -3.20 9.20
C ALA A 316 -24.70 -3.39 9.09
N ASP A 317 -24.05 -3.93 10.14
CA ASP A 317 -22.63 -4.25 10.15
C ASP A 317 -22.31 -5.47 9.27
N SER A 318 -23.25 -6.42 9.12
CA SER A 318 -23.11 -7.57 8.23
C SER A 318 -23.18 -7.15 6.76
N VAL A 319 -24.09 -6.27 6.40
CA VAL A 319 -24.19 -5.69 5.05
C VAL A 319 -22.95 -4.84 4.74
N ARG A 320 -22.47 -4.08 5.72
CA ARG A 320 -21.26 -3.26 5.59
C ARG A 320 -19.99 -4.10 5.45
N SER A 321 -19.91 -5.26 6.12
CA SER A 321 -18.78 -6.20 5.96
C SER A 321 -18.82 -6.92 4.61
N THR A 322 -20.00 -7.25 4.10
CA THR A 322 -20.15 -7.86 2.76
C THR A 322 -19.81 -6.83 1.67
N LEU A 323 -20.22 -5.57 1.82
CA LEU A 323 -19.84 -4.47 0.93
C LEU A 323 -18.34 -4.11 1.03
N ALA A 324 -17.67 -4.40 2.15
CA ALA A 324 -16.22 -4.26 2.27
C ALA A 324 -15.43 -5.30 1.47
N TYR A 325 -16.04 -6.41 1.06
CA TYR A 325 -15.44 -7.41 0.16
C TYR A 325 -15.59 -7.05 -1.33
N THR A 326 -16.55 -6.20 -1.70
CA THR A 326 -16.75 -5.77 -3.09
C THR A 326 -15.56 -5.03 -3.68
N PRO A 327 -14.82 -4.16 -2.95
CA PRO A 327 -13.63 -3.52 -3.49
C PRO A 327 -12.55 -4.52 -3.91
N SER A 328 -12.31 -5.58 -3.14
CA SER A 328 -11.29 -6.60 -3.48
C SER A 328 -11.65 -7.37 -4.73
N LEU A 329 -12.93 -7.66 -4.94
CA LEU A 329 -13.43 -8.37 -6.11
C LEU A 329 -13.39 -7.46 -7.35
N VAL A 330 -13.77 -6.19 -7.21
CA VAL A 330 -13.66 -5.18 -8.27
C VAL A 330 -12.19 -4.95 -8.66
N PHE A 331 -11.28 -4.80 -7.68
CA PHE A 331 -9.84 -4.71 -7.95
C PHE A 331 -9.30 -5.94 -8.67
N THR A 332 -9.73 -7.14 -8.26
CA THR A 332 -9.34 -8.40 -8.91
C THR A 332 -9.80 -8.43 -10.37
N ILE A 333 -11.04 -8.03 -10.64
CA ILE A 333 -11.59 -7.98 -12.00
C ILE A 333 -10.85 -6.94 -12.84
N ILE A 334 -10.55 -5.75 -12.30
CA ILE A 334 -9.82 -4.69 -13.01
C ILE A 334 -8.40 -5.17 -13.35
N ILE A 335 -7.67 -5.73 -12.39
CA ILE A 335 -6.31 -6.25 -12.63
C ILE A 335 -6.34 -7.38 -13.66
N ALA A 336 -7.27 -8.34 -13.54
CA ALA A 336 -7.43 -9.42 -14.50
C ALA A 336 -7.80 -8.90 -15.90
N SER A 337 -8.65 -7.87 -15.99
CA SER A 337 -9.06 -7.26 -17.27
C SER A 337 -7.91 -6.51 -17.94
N ILE A 338 -7.14 -5.73 -17.19
CA ILE A 338 -5.94 -5.03 -17.68
C ILE A 338 -4.92 -6.06 -18.16
N PHE A 339 -4.69 -7.13 -17.39
CA PHE A 339 -3.80 -8.22 -17.75
C PHE A 339 -4.22 -8.90 -19.05
N THR A 340 -5.50 -9.30 -19.15
CA THR A 340 -6.03 -9.97 -20.32
C THR A 340 -5.95 -9.07 -21.58
N ALA A 341 -6.28 -7.79 -21.43
CA ALA A 341 -6.15 -6.81 -22.52
C ALA A 341 -4.69 -6.64 -22.96
N THR A 342 -3.75 -6.55 -22.02
CA THR A 342 -2.32 -6.41 -22.32
C THR A 342 -1.79 -7.64 -23.05
N VAL A 343 -2.15 -8.85 -22.60
CA VAL A 343 -1.75 -10.10 -23.27
C VAL A 343 -2.31 -10.18 -24.69
N ILE A 344 -3.59 -9.84 -24.88
CA ILE A 344 -4.24 -9.87 -26.21
C ILE A 344 -3.60 -8.84 -27.16
N ILE A 345 -3.38 -7.59 -26.71
CA ILE A 345 -2.76 -6.53 -27.53
C ILE A 345 -1.37 -6.97 -27.97
N ASN A 346 -0.55 -7.52 -27.07
CA ASN A 346 0.81 -7.95 -27.42
C ASN A 346 0.84 -9.21 -28.30
N PHE A 347 -0.15 -10.08 -28.18
CA PHE A 347 -0.27 -11.25 -29.08
C PHE A 347 -0.66 -10.85 -30.51
N ILE A 348 -1.39 -9.73 -30.67
CA ILE A 348 -1.81 -9.21 -31.99
C ILE A 348 -0.69 -8.37 -32.63
N THR A 349 0.19 -7.74 -31.83
CA THR A 349 1.24 -6.83 -32.30
C THR A 349 2.61 -7.48 -32.46
N LEU A 350 2.81 -8.72 -32.02
CA LEU A 350 3.98 -9.56 -32.25
C LEU A 350 3.81 -10.42 -33.51
#